data_8b71df4dcb5d04eaa0051b93341b9c5b
#
_entry.id   8b71df4dcb5d04eaa0051b93341b9c5b
#
_cell.length_a   1.000
_cell.length_b   1.000
_cell.length_c   1.000
_cell.angle_alpha   90.00
_cell.angle_beta   90.00
_cell.angle_gamma   90.00
#
_symmetry.space_group_name_H-M   'P 1'
#
loop_
_entity.id
_entity.type
_entity.pdbx_description
1 polymer ?
#
loop_
_entity_poly.entity_id
_entity_poly.type
_entity_poly.pdbx_seq_one_letter_code
_entity_poly.pdbx_strand_id
1 'polypeptide(L)'
;MSKKILVTGAGGFIGHHLVNRLKSEGYWVRGVDIKLPEFGETAADEFELLDLRRWAECLQATRGVDEVYNLAANMGGIGFIHSHKAEIMHDNVLINIHMLEAARVNGVRRYLYTSSACIYPGYKQDTPDIAPLREEDAYPADPEDGYGWEKLYSERQCRHYW
;
A
#
# COMPACT_ATOMS: atom_id res chain seq x y z
N MET A 1 -12.68 -24.04 0.48
CA MET A 1 -13.14 -22.66 0.76
C MET A 1 -12.33 -21.74 -0.15
N SER A 2 -12.93 -20.70 -0.74
CA SER A 2 -12.20 -19.73 -1.53
C SER A 2 -11.25 -18.95 -0.61
N LYS A 3 -10.07 -18.60 -1.13
CA LYS A 3 -9.09 -17.77 -0.42
C LYS A 3 -9.69 -16.39 -0.13
N LYS A 4 -9.45 -15.87 1.07
CA LYS A 4 -9.92 -14.54 1.52
C LYS A 4 -8.81 -13.51 1.36
N ILE A 5 -9.10 -12.45 0.64
CA ILE A 5 -8.13 -11.40 0.30
C ILE A 5 -8.60 -10.05 0.85
N LEU A 6 -7.71 -9.35 1.53
CA LEU A 6 -7.89 -7.94 1.90
C LEU A 6 -7.23 -7.05 0.85
N VAL A 7 -7.96 -6.06 0.36
CA VAL A 7 -7.43 -4.95 -0.44
C VAL A 7 -7.62 -3.67 0.36
N THR A 8 -6.53 -3.02 0.76
CA THR A 8 -6.58 -1.68 1.36
C THR A 8 -6.45 -0.60 0.29
N GLY A 9 -6.94 0.60 0.54
CA GLY A 9 -7.04 1.61 -0.51
C GLY A 9 -8.08 1.25 -1.59
N ALA A 10 -9.07 0.42 -1.21
CA ALA A 10 -10.07 -0.15 -2.13
C ALA A 10 -11.08 0.87 -2.68
N GLY A 11 -11.19 2.05 -2.07
CA GLY A 11 -11.96 3.18 -2.57
C GLY A 11 -11.24 3.99 -3.66
N GLY A 12 -9.92 3.84 -3.79
CA GLY A 12 -9.11 4.50 -4.80
C GLY A 12 -9.13 3.79 -6.16
N PHE A 13 -8.49 4.41 -7.16
CA PHE A 13 -8.50 3.90 -8.55
C PHE A 13 -7.94 2.48 -8.68
N ILE A 14 -6.70 2.25 -8.23
CA ILE A 14 -6.05 0.94 -8.34
C ILE A 14 -6.79 -0.10 -7.51
N GLY A 15 -7.16 0.24 -6.26
CA GLY A 15 -7.84 -0.67 -5.35
C GLY A 15 -9.19 -1.12 -5.89
N HIS A 16 -10.00 -0.20 -6.42
CA HIS A 16 -11.29 -0.53 -7.05
C HIS A 16 -11.13 -1.55 -8.19
N HIS A 17 -10.21 -1.32 -9.11
CA HIS A 17 -9.97 -2.23 -10.22
C HIS A 17 -9.40 -3.58 -9.78
N LEU A 18 -8.53 -3.59 -8.77
CA LEU A 18 -8.00 -4.84 -8.20
C LEU A 18 -9.11 -5.67 -7.54
N VAL A 19 -10.01 -5.03 -6.77
CA VAL A 19 -11.18 -5.69 -6.19
C VAL A 19 -12.01 -6.37 -7.29
N ASN A 20 -12.35 -5.65 -8.34
CA ASN A 20 -13.12 -6.18 -9.47
C ASN A 20 -12.41 -7.38 -10.12
N ARG A 21 -11.10 -7.30 -10.32
CA ARG A 21 -10.30 -8.39 -10.89
C ARG A 21 -10.31 -9.63 -9.99
N LEU A 22 -10.03 -9.47 -8.70
CA LEU A 22 -10.02 -10.58 -7.74
C LEU A 22 -11.39 -11.25 -7.63
N LYS A 23 -12.46 -10.47 -7.66
CA LYS A 23 -13.83 -10.99 -7.69
C LYS A 23 -14.12 -11.81 -8.95
N SER A 24 -13.66 -11.35 -10.12
CA SER A 24 -13.83 -12.09 -11.38
C SER A 24 -13.07 -13.42 -11.41
N GLU A 25 -12.01 -13.54 -10.60
CA GLU A 25 -11.24 -14.78 -10.40
C GLU A 25 -11.82 -15.71 -9.32
N GLY A 26 -12.93 -15.32 -8.69
CA GLY A 26 -13.65 -16.15 -7.71
C GLY A 26 -13.14 -16.09 -6.27
N TYR A 27 -12.29 -15.11 -5.96
CA TYR A 27 -11.84 -14.89 -4.58
C TYR A 27 -12.92 -14.23 -3.74
N TRP A 28 -12.87 -14.47 -2.42
CA TRP A 28 -13.61 -13.66 -1.47
C TRP A 28 -12.76 -12.43 -1.13
N VAL A 29 -13.34 -11.23 -1.23
CA VAL A 29 -12.60 -9.96 -1.12
C VAL A 29 -13.21 -9.05 -0.08
N ARG A 30 -12.38 -8.61 0.88
CA ARG A 30 -12.67 -7.47 1.74
C ARG A 30 -11.95 -6.23 1.20
N GLY A 31 -12.70 -5.17 0.94
CA GLY A 31 -12.18 -3.84 0.63
C GLY A 31 -12.15 -2.97 1.89
N VAL A 32 -11.09 -2.20 2.07
CA VAL A 32 -10.95 -1.22 3.17
C VAL A 32 -10.41 0.09 2.65
N ASP A 33 -11.03 1.19 3.06
CA ASP A 33 -10.56 2.55 2.76
C ASP A 33 -11.12 3.54 3.81
N ILE A 34 -10.61 4.77 3.82
CA ILE A 34 -11.19 5.87 4.59
C ILE A 34 -12.39 6.51 3.88
N LYS A 35 -12.63 6.17 2.63
CA LYS A 35 -13.71 6.69 1.78
C LYS A 35 -14.37 5.59 0.97
N LEU A 36 -15.60 5.85 0.53
CA LEU A 36 -16.30 4.97 -0.40
C LEU A 36 -15.65 5.02 -1.79
N PRO A 37 -15.79 3.94 -2.60
CA PRO A 37 -15.27 3.92 -3.97
C PRO A 37 -15.85 5.06 -4.83
N GLU A 38 -14.96 5.76 -5.54
CA GLU A 38 -15.34 6.90 -6.40
C GLU A 38 -15.63 6.48 -7.85
N PHE A 39 -15.23 5.26 -8.25
CA PHE A 39 -15.25 4.79 -9.63
C PHE A 39 -16.40 3.83 -9.95
N GLY A 40 -17.34 3.68 -9.03
CA GLY A 40 -18.51 2.81 -9.15
C GLY A 40 -18.78 2.03 -7.87
N GLU A 41 -19.84 1.21 -7.88
CA GLU A 41 -20.12 0.32 -6.77
C GLU A 41 -19.02 -0.72 -6.60
N THR A 42 -18.69 -1.04 -5.35
CA THR A 42 -17.66 -2.05 -5.08
C THR A 42 -18.21 -3.45 -5.33
N ALA A 43 -17.41 -4.30 -5.95
CA ALA A 43 -17.70 -5.73 -6.08
C ALA A 43 -17.20 -6.56 -4.87
N ALA A 44 -16.60 -5.95 -3.86
CA ALA A 44 -16.12 -6.65 -2.67
C ALA A 44 -17.28 -7.35 -1.93
N ASP A 45 -17.00 -8.50 -1.33
CA ASP A 45 -17.99 -9.20 -0.46
C ASP A 45 -18.23 -8.43 0.84
N GLU A 46 -17.18 -7.75 1.34
CA GLU A 46 -17.26 -6.82 2.47
C GLU A 46 -16.50 -5.54 2.12
N PHE A 47 -17.05 -4.39 2.49
CA PHE A 47 -16.35 -3.10 2.39
C PHE A 47 -16.50 -2.35 3.71
N GLU A 48 -15.35 -1.97 4.30
CA GLU A 48 -15.31 -1.30 5.59
C GLU A 48 -14.61 0.07 5.47
N LEU A 49 -15.21 1.09 6.08
CA LEU A 49 -14.59 2.40 6.23
C LEU A 49 -13.73 2.40 7.49
N LEU A 50 -12.41 2.26 7.31
CA LEU A 50 -11.43 2.17 8.39
C LEU A 50 -10.24 3.09 8.14
N ASP A 51 -9.76 3.73 9.22
CA ASP A 51 -8.53 4.53 9.21
C ASP A 51 -7.32 3.70 9.62
N LEU A 52 -6.57 3.22 8.63
CA LEU A 52 -5.42 2.32 8.85
C LEU A 52 -4.21 2.98 9.52
N ARG A 53 -4.28 4.27 9.88
CA ARG A 53 -3.34 4.89 10.83
C ARG A 53 -3.57 4.42 12.26
N ARG A 54 -4.70 3.76 12.52
CA ARG A 54 -5.11 3.26 13.83
C ARG A 54 -4.89 1.76 13.97
N TRP A 55 -4.13 1.38 14.97
CA TRP A 55 -3.79 -0.02 15.24
C TRP A 55 -5.00 -0.96 15.32
N ALA A 56 -6.03 -0.55 16.09
CA ALA A 56 -7.23 -1.38 16.27
C ALA A 56 -7.96 -1.65 14.95
N GLU A 57 -7.99 -0.67 14.05
CA GLU A 57 -8.64 -0.78 12.75
C GLU A 57 -7.83 -1.68 11.80
N CYS A 58 -6.50 -1.66 11.88
CA CYS A 58 -5.66 -2.59 11.14
C CYS A 58 -5.85 -4.05 11.60
N LEU A 59 -5.96 -4.28 12.92
CA LEU A 59 -6.31 -5.60 13.45
C LEU A 59 -7.69 -6.07 12.99
N GLN A 60 -8.68 -5.17 12.93
CA GLN A 60 -10.00 -5.48 12.41
C GLN A 60 -9.92 -5.87 10.93
N ALA A 61 -9.28 -5.04 10.10
CA ALA A 61 -9.16 -5.24 8.66
C ALA A 61 -8.53 -6.58 8.30
N THR A 62 -7.47 -6.98 9.00
CA THR A 62 -6.68 -8.19 8.70
C THR A 62 -7.24 -9.47 9.31
N ARG A 63 -8.32 -9.39 10.11
CA ARG A 63 -8.88 -10.57 10.79
C ARG A 63 -9.49 -11.57 9.81
N GLY A 64 -8.98 -12.79 9.83
CA GLY A 64 -9.54 -13.92 9.09
C GLY A 64 -9.36 -13.86 7.59
N VAL A 65 -8.39 -13.07 7.10
CA VAL A 65 -7.97 -13.06 5.69
C VAL A 65 -6.68 -13.86 5.50
N ASP A 66 -6.50 -14.42 4.32
CA ASP A 66 -5.33 -15.22 3.95
C ASP A 66 -4.21 -14.37 3.35
N GLU A 67 -4.59 -13.35 2.59
CA GLU A 67 -3.66 -12.47 1.86
C GLU A 67 -4.07 -11.00 2.00
N VAL A 68 -3.06 -10.13 2.01
CA VAL A 68 -3.23 -8.67 2.04
C VAL A 68 -2.55 -8.04 0.83
N TYR A 69 -3.28 -7.17 0.14
CA TYR A 69 -2.77 -6.24 -0.87
C TYR A 69 -2.85 -4.83 -0.28
N ASN A 70 -1.71 -4.35 0.23
CA ASN A 70 -1.64 -3.04 0.89
C ASN A 70 -1.37 -1.95 -0.13
N LEU A 71 -2.45 -1.27 -0.57
CA LEU A 71 -2.39 -0.15 -1.51
C LEU A 71 -2.73 1.19 -0.83
N ALA A 72 -3.15 1.16 0.43
CA ALA A 72 -3.52 2.37 1.15
C ALA A 72 -2.30 3.27 1.37
N ALA A 73 -2.45 4.53 1.01
CA ALA A 73 -1.46 5.57 1.25
C ALA A 73 -2.14 6.95 1.25
N ASN A 74 -1.66 7.86 2.08
CA ASN A 74 -1.93 9.28 1.93
C ASN A 74 -1.07 9.76 0.75
N MET A 75 -1.69 9.97 -0.40
CA MET A 75 -0.99 10.26 -1.64
C MET A 75 -1.83 11.12 -2.58
N GLY A 76 -1.16 11.94 -3.36
CA GLY A 76 -1.74 12.76 -4.41
C GLY A 76 -0.76 12.94 -5.57
N GLY A 77 -1.03 13.91 -6.45
CA GLY A 77 -0.08 14.28 -7.50
C GLY A 77 1.20 14.90 -6.93
N ILE A 78 2.22 15.09 -7.79
CA ILE A 78 3.56 15.57 -7.38
C ILE A 78 3.50 16.87 -6.56
N GLY A 79 2.59 17.80 -6.89
CA GLY A 79 2.42 19.04 -6.12
C GLY A 79 1.94 18.81 -4.68
N PHE A 80 1.06 17.83 -4.47
CA PHE A 80 0.61 17.43 -3.14
C PHE A 80 1.76 16.83 -2.33
N ILE A 81 2.53 15.93 -2.95
CA ILE A 81 3.68 15.27 -2.30
C ILE A 81 4.69 16.32 -1.82
N HIS A 82 5.02 17.30 -2.65
CA HIS A 82 5.99 18.35 -2.28
C HIS A 82 5.49 19.33 -1.20
N SER A 83 4.17 19.57 -1.12
CA SER A 83 3.59 20.51 -0.15
C SER A 83 3.21 19.89 1.20
N HIS A 84 3.06 18.56 1.29
CA HIS A 84 2.59 17.85 2.50
C HIS A 84 3.57 16.78 3.00
N LYS A 85 4.86 16.99 2.82
CA LYS A 85 5.93 16.02 3.06
C LYS A 85 5.87 15.34 4.43
N ALA A 86 5.75 16.14 5.50
CA ALA A 86 5.72 15.63 6.87
C ALA A 86 4.45 14.81 7.15
N GLU A 87 3.31 15.29 6.69
CA GLU A 87 2.01 14.62 6.87
C GLU A 87 1.98 13.28 6.10
N ILE A 88 2.42 13.28 4.85
CA ILE A 88 2.49 12.08 4.03
C ILE A 88 3.42 11.04 4.67
N MET A 89 4.62 11.45 5.08
CA MET A 89 5.56 10.55 5.74
C MET A 89 5.00 9.99 7.03
N HIS A 90 4.40 10.83 7.88
CA HIS A 90 3.78 10.42 9.12
C HIS A 90 2.65 9.40 8.89
N ASP A 91 1.69 9.73 8.05
CA ASP A 91 0.50 8.91 7.82
C ASP A 91 0.86 7.56 7.18
N ASN A 92 1.71 7.58 6.16
CA ASN A 92 2.08 6.36 5.45
C ASN A 92 2.94 5.42 6.30
N VAL A 93 3.85 5.97 7.12
CA VAL A 93 4.62 5.15 8.07
C VAL A 93 3.69 4.46 9.06
N LEU A 94 2.69 5.16 9.62
CA LEU A 94 1.71 4.55 10.53
C LEU A 94 0.90 3.46 9.84
N ILE A 95 0.35 3.73 8.64
CA ILE A 95 -0.40 2.74 7.86
C ILE A 95 0.45 1.48 7.63
N ASN A 96 1.67 1.65 7.13
CA ASN A 96 2.52 0.53 6.72
C ASN A 96 2.99 -0.31 7.92
N ILE A 97 3.42 0.33 9.02
CA ILE A 97 3.81 -0.37 10.25
C ILE A 97 2.64 -1.14 10.85
N HIS A 98 1.49 -0.49 11.01
CA HIS A 98 0.33 -1.11 11.65
C HIS A 98 -0.23 -2.25 10.79
N MET A 99 -0.34 -2.06 9.48
CA MET A 99 -0.87 -3.10 8.58
C MET A 99 0.02 -4.33 8.52
N LEU A 100 1.34 -4.15 8.43
CA LEU A 100 2.27 -5.27 8.37
C LEU A 100 2.26 -6.07 9.68
N GLU A 101 2.32 -5.37 10.83
CA GLU A 101 2.28 -6.03 12.15
C GLU A 101 0.91 -6.67 12.42
N ALA A 102 -0.21 -6.02 12.06
CA ALA A 102 -1.54 -6.60 12.20
C ALA A 102 -1.70 -7.87 11.33
N ALA A 103 -1.15 -7.86 10.12
CA ALA A 103 -1.12 -9.03 9.24
C ALA A 103 -0.35 -10.20 9.91
N ARG A 104 0.83 -9.93 10.50
CA ARG A 104 1.60 -10.93 11.24
C ARG A 104 0.82 -11.48 12.43
N VAL A 105 0.24 -10.62 13.27
CA VAL A 105 -0.53 -11.02 14.47
C VAL A 105 -1.74 -11.88 14.11
N ASN A 106 -2.43 -11.56 13.01
CA ASN A 106 -3.60 -12.31 12.55
C ASN A 106 -3.26 -13.52 11.65
N GLY A 107 -1.96 -13.83 11.46
CA GLY A 107 -1.52 -15.03 10.74
C GLY A 107 -1.75 -14.97 9.23
N VAL A 108 -1.75 -13.78 8.65
CA VAL A 108 -1.81 -13.58 7.19
C VAL A 108 -0.62 -14.28 6.54
N ARG A 109 -0.88 -15.07 5.49
CA ARG A 109 0.14 -15.90 4.84
C ARG A 109 0.92 -15.21 3.73
N ARG A 110 0.32 -14.17 3.13
CA ARG A 110 0.96 -13.40 2.06
C ARG A 110 0.60 -11.93 2.21
N TYR A 111 1.62 -11.10 2.12
CA TYR A 111 1.47 -9.65 2.17
C TYR A 111 2.15 -9.04 0.94
N LEU A 112 1.39 -8.32 0.14
CA LEU A 112 1.90 -7.52 -0.96
C LEU A 112 1.91 -6.06 -0.53
N TYR A 113 3.04 -5.43 -0.71
CA TYR A 113 3.25 -4.00 -0.48
C TYR A 113 3.53 -3.28 -1.80
N THR A 114 2.89 -2.14 -2.02
CA THR A 114 3.15 -1.31 -3.20
C THR A 114 4.19 -0.25 -2.88
N SER A 115 5.36 -0.38 -3.49
CA SER A 115 6.41 0.63 -3.43
C SER A 115 6.23 1.73 -4.49
N SER A 116 7.27 2.47 -4.81
CA SER A 116 7.23 3.60 -5.73
C SER A 116 8.55 3.78 -6.47
N ALA A 117 8.52 4.43 -7.63
CA ALA A 117 9.72 4.90 -8.32
C ALA A 117 10.49 5.96 -7.52
N CYS A 118 9.84 6.65 -6.57
CA CYS A 118 10.48 7.64 -5.70
C CYS A 118 11.51 7.06 -4.72
N ILE A 119 11.65 5.72 -4.64
CA ILE A 119 12.71 5.08 -3.84
C ILE A 119 14.08 5.18 -4.50
N TYR A 120 14.12 5.40 -5.81
CA TYR A 120 15.40 5.49 -6.54
C TYR A 120 16.02 6.87 -6.40
N PRO A 121 17.36 6.95 -6.34
CA PRO A 121 18.08 8.21 -6.26
C PRO A 121 17.78 9.15 -7.43
N GLY A 122 17.57 10.43 -7.15
CA GLY A 122 17.28 11.47 -8.16
C GLY A 122 18.35 11.52 -9.25
N TYR A 123 19.64 11.45 -8.89
CA TYR A 123 20.76 11.48 -9.86
C TYR A 123 20.73 10.33 -10.88
N LYS A 124 19.96 9.26 -10.63
CA LYS A 124 19.73 8.18 -11.59
C LYS A 124 18.52 8.44 -12.50
N GLN A 125 17.81 9.53 -12.30
CA GLN A 125 16.56 9.87 -13.00
C GLN A 125 16.61 11.24 -13.70
N ASP A 126 17.75 11.94 -13.64
CA ASP A 126 17.87 13.34 -14.05
C ASP A 126 17.95 13.57 -15.57
N THR A 127 18.05 12.54 -16.39
CA THR A 127 18.20 12.67 -17.85
C THR A 127 17.19 11.80 -18.60
N PRO A 128 16.69 12.24 -19.78
CA PRO A 128 15.75 11.47 -20.59
C PRO A 128 16.31 10.17 -21.16
N ASP A 129 17.63 10.04 -21.26
CA ASP A 129 18.35 8.91 -21.86
C ASP A 129 18.80 7.87 -20.81
N ILE A 130 18.01 7.71 -19.74
CA ILE A 130 18.35 6.80 -18.64
C ILE A 130 18.12 5.35 -19.07
N ALA A 131 19.07 4.47 -18.74
CA ALA A 131 18.85 3.04 -18.77
C ALA A 131 17.73 2.66 -17.79
N PRO A 132 16.84 1.70 -18.14
CA PRO A 132 15.78 1.25 -17.24
C PRO A 132 16.35 0.87 -15.89
N LEU A 133 15.76 1.40 -14.80
CA LEU A 133 16.18 1.15 -13.44
C LEU A 133 15.93 -0.31 -13.04
N ARG A 134 16.84 -0.86 -12.23
CA ARG A 134 16.73 -2.18 -11.61
C ARG A 134 16.51 -2.03 -10.10
N GLU A 135 16.04 -3.07 -9.43
CA GLU A 135 15.80 -3.04 -7.98
C GLU A 135 17.07 -2.67 -7.17
N GLU A 136 18.25 -3.13 -7.62
CA GLU A 136 19.54 -2.79 -7.01
C GLU A 136 19.90 -1.31 -7.10
N ASP A 137 19.33 -0.60 -8.06
CA ASP A 137 19.58 0.84 -8.28
C ASP A 137 18.99 1.74 -7.18
N ALA A 138 18.17 1.18 -6.30
CA ALA A 138 17.71 1.86 -5.08
C ALA A 138 18.86 2.11 -4.08
N TYR A 139 20.06 1.55 -4.35
CA TYR A 139 21.22 1.70 -3.46
C TYR A 139 22.45 2.20 -4.22
N PRO A 140 23.34 3.04 -3.58
CA PRO A 140 23.16 3.61 -2.22
C PRO A 140 21.89 4.45 -2.13
N ALA A 141 21.18 4.37 -0.98
CA ALA A 141 19.88 4.97 -0.81
C ALA A 141 19.95 6.50 -0.79
N ASP A 142 19.23 7.13 -1.70
CA ASP A 142 18.98 8.58 -1.76
C ASP A 142 17.59 8.84 -2.36
N PRO A 143 16.52 8.32 -1.70
CA PRO A 143 15.15 8.45 -2.19
C PRO A 143 14.70 9.90 -2.30
N GLU A 144 13.79 10.14 -3.24
CA GLU A 144 13.19 11.44 -3.42
C GLU A 144 12.23 11.77 -2.27
N ASP A 145 12.62 12.77 -1.47
CA ASP A 145 11.79 13.37 -0.42
C ASP A 145 11.24 12.38 0.65
N GLY A 146 10.40 12.87 1.57
CA GLY A 146 9.82 12.08 2.65
C GLY A 146 9.02 10.87 2.16
N TYR A 147 8.30 11.01 1.03
CA TYR A 147 7.56 9.91 0.41
C TYR A 147 8.46 8.77 -0.07
N GLY A 148 9.53 9.07 -0.77
CA GLY A 148 10.48 8.05 -1.22
C GLY A 148 11.15 7.32 -0.04
N TRP A 149 11.53 8.05 1.01
CA TRP A 149 12.11 7.47 2.22
C TRP A 149 11.15 6.55 2.96
N GLU A 150 9.88 6.93 3.14
CA GLU A 150 8.90 6.05 3.81
C GLU A 150 8.63 4.79 3.00
N LYS A 151 8.59 4.90 1.66
CA LYS A 151 8.40 3.74 0.78
C LYS A 151 9.58 2.78 0.87
N LEU A 152 10.81 3.26 0.80
CA LEU A 152 12.01 2.42 0.93
C LEU A 152 12.13 1.79 2.33
N TYR A 153 11.79 2.54 3.37
CA TYR A 153 11.73 2.01 4.75
C TYR A 153 10.74 0.85 4.85
N SER A 154 9.55 1.01 4.30
CA SER A 154 8.49 -0.01 4.34
C SER A 154 8.86 -1.27 3.55
N GLU A 155 9.57 -1.14 2.42
CA GLU A 155 10.16 -2.30 1.73
C GLU A 155 11.14 -3.06 2.64
N ARG A 156 12.05 -2.32 3.29
CA ARG A 156 13.03 -2.92 4.22
C ARG A 156 12.33 -3.62 5.36
N GLN A 157 11.27 -3.02 5.91
CA GLN A 157 10.47 -3.62 6.96
C GLN A 157 9.82 -4.93 6.48
N CYS A 158 9.17 -4.94 5.32
CA CYS A 158 8.60 -6.16 4.74
C CYS A 158 9.63 -7.29 4.60
N ARG A 159 10.86 -6.97 4.16
CA ARG A 159 11.95 -7.96 4.06
C ARG A 159 12.40 -8.54 5.39
N HIS A 160 12.26 -7.80 6.49
CA HIS A 160 12.63 -8.29 7.82
C HIS A 160 11.51 -9.11 8.49
N TYR A 161 10.28 -9.01 7.97
CA TYR A 161 9.15 -9.82 8.43
C TYR A 161 9.04 -11.18 7.72
N TRP A 162 9.83 -11.38 6.69
CA TRP A 162 9.89 -12.63 5.92
C TRP A 162 10.68 -13.74 6.60
#